data_754f3668c1f956903199e4976a37fa00
#
_entry.id   754f3668c1f956903199e4976a37fa00
#
_cell.length_a   1.000
_cell.length_b   1.000
_cell.length_c   1.000
_cell.angle_alpha   90.00
_cell.angle_beta   90.00
_cell.angle_gamma   90.00
#
_symmetry.space_group_name_H-M   'P 1'
#
loop_
_entity.id
_entity.type
_entity.pdbx_description
1 polymer ?
#
loop_
_entity_poly.entity_id
_entity_poly.type
_entity_poly.pdbx_seq_one_letter_code
_entity_poly.pdbx_strand_id
1 'polypeptide(L)'
;VFDTQGKYIQTLTDNGHSLKSPDYCMLIPYRLKGCTAVVWAGKTDKFYQLPTMDTGDPINKLTLKYEPENNISNNHLDALWHSGPLLMFSSENISNTENVSLVRNTNDITIGIIRGNNPVDASKYDIQLITANNSYDYKNNVGESSKNIIYHPCSVEEKDSKTALQTRLHTLRFIKDADMTFSITEKASGKTIDIGGKTTINLIDYLLMSKPEMMGDQEYLDRRYEWDINIRIGDKEENGYIALSITINNWTYWFQPTDM
;
A
#
# COMPACT_ATOMS: atom_id res chain seq x y z
N VAL A 1 -20.96 8.43 9.31
CA VAL A 1 -21.15 8.95 10.66
C VAL A 1 -22.00 8.00 11.47
N PHE A 2 -21.61 7.78 12.72
CA PHE A 2 -22.22 6.85 13.66
C PHE A 2 -22.55 7.56 14.98
N ASP A 3 -23.62 7.14 15.63
CA ASP A 3 -23.99 7.66 16.95
C ASP A 3 -23.05 7.18 18.08
N THR A 4 -23.34 7.55 19.32
CA THR A 4 -22.57 7.16 20.50
C THR A 4 -22.61 5.66 20.82
N GLN A 5 -23.52 4.91 20.19
CA GLN A 5 -23.64 3.45 20.31
C GLN A 5 -23.00 2.73 19.09
N GLY A 6 -22.35 3.46 18.19
CA GLY A 6 -21.76 2.92 16.97
C GLY A 6 -22.77 2.51 15.91
N LYS A 7 -23.98 3.14 15.92
CA LYS A 7 -25.00 2.90 14.92
C LYS A 7 -24.93 3.93 13.80
N TYR A 8 -25.01 3.47 12.55
CA TYR A 8 -24.95 4.34 11.38
C TYR A 8 -26.09 5.36 11.34
N ILE A 9 -25.75 6.60 11.08
CA ILE A 9 -26.70 7.71 10.93
C ILE A 9 -26.79 8.13 9.48
N GLN A 10 -25.66 8.52 8.89
CA GLN A 10 -25.61 9.04 7.51
C GLN A 10 -24.19 9.07 6.96
N THR A 11 -24.08 9.17 5.64
CA THR A 11 -22.86 9.51 4.92
C THR A 11 -22.91 11.00 4.54
N LEU A 12 -21.76 11.67 4.68
CA LEU A 12 -21.51 13.01 4.15
C LEU A 12 -20.45 12.85 3.04
N THR A 13 -20.68 13.49 1.90
CA THR A 13 -19.77 13.42 0.75
C THR A 13 -19.49 14.82 0.24
N ASP A 14 -18.23 15.07 -0.10
CA ASP A 14 -17.80 16.26 -0.82
C ASP A 14 -16.89 15.85 -1.99
N ASN A 15 -17.22 16.31 -3.19
CA ASN A 15 -16.53 16.00 -4.44
C ASN A 15 -16.00 17.27 -5.13
N GLY A 16 -15.94 18.39 -4.42
CA GLY A 16 -15.58 19.70 -4.98
C GLY A 16 -14.10 19.89 -5.30
N HIS A 17 -13.81 20.91 -6.12
CA HIS A 17 -12.43 21.36 -6.36
C HIS A 17 -11.76 21.91 -5.10
N SER A 18 -12.56 22.36 -4.11
CA SER A 18 -12.13 22.82 -2.80
C SER A 18 -11.29 21.81 -2.01
N LEU A 19 -11.47 20.51 -2.25
CA LEU A 19 -10.66 19.43 -1.62
C LEU A 19 -9.14 19.55 -1.84
N LYS A 20 -8.72 20.32 -2.85
CA LYS A 20 -7.30 20.57 -3.14
C LYS A 20 -6.75 21.81 -2.42
N SER A 21 -7.61 22.57 -1.76
CA SER A 21 -7.19 23.75 -0.97
C SER A 21 -6.54 23.29 0.33
N PRO A 22 -5.41 23.89 0.75
CA PRO A 22 -4.84 23.63 2.07
C PRO A 22 -5.75 24.04 3.23
N ASP A 23 -6.69 24.95 2.97
CA ASP A 23 -7.69 25.45 3.96
C ASP A 23 -9.02 24.72 3.81
N TYR A 24 -9.04 23.54 3.19
CA TYR A 24 -10.28 22.80 3.02
C TYR A 24 -10.89 22.39 4.36
N CYS A 25 -12.17 22.73 4.53
CA CYS A 25 -12.98 22.32 5.67
C CYS A 25 -14.32 21.78 5.19
N MET A 26 -14.70 20.59 5.66
CA MET A 26 -16.02 20.03 5.44
C MET A 26 -16.96 20.52 6.53
N LEU A 27 -18.08 21.15 6.15
CA LEU A 27 -19.08 21.59 7.10
C LEU A 27 -19.91 20.40 7.59
N ILE A 28 -19.91 20.20 8.91
CA ILE A 28 -20.65 19.13 9.56
C ILE A 28 -21.86 19.73 10.31
N PRO A 29 -23.08 19.20 10.10
CA PRO A 29 -24.26 19.67 10.84
C PRO A 29 -24.09 19.52 12.35
N TYR A 30 -24.43 20.55 13.13
CA TYR A 30 -24.26 20.57 14.58
C TYR A 30 -24.97 19.41 15.31
N ARG A 31 -26.07 18.90 14.77
CA ARG A 31 -26.78 17.71 15.30
C ARG A 31 -25.92 16.46 15.38
N LEU A 32 -24.78 16.42 14.69
CA LEU A 32 -23.82 15.31 14.70
C LEU A 32 -22.69 15.51 15.73
N LYS A 33 -22.79 16.52 16.59
CA LYS A 33 -21.86 16.72 17.71
C LYS A 33 -21.88 15.49 18.62
N GLY A 34 -20.69 15.00 19.00
CA GLY A 34 -20.54 13.79 19.83
C GLY A 34 -20.70 12.47 19.08
N CYS A 35 -20.99 12.51 17.78
CA CYS A 35 -21.00 11.32 16.94
C CYS A 35 -19.58 10.91 16.53
N THR A 36 -19.44 9.65 16.09
CA THR A 36 -18.17 9.12 15.55
C THR A 36 -18.17 9.23 14.04
N ALA A 37 -17.10 9.76 13.45
CA ALA A 37 -16.86 9.76 12.02
C ALA A 37 -15.78 8.74 11.66
N VAL A 38 -15.96 8.05 10.54
CA VAL A 38 -14.89 7.32 9.82
C VAL A 38 -14.77 7.99 8.46
N VAL A 39 -13.57 8.38 8.07
CA VAL A 39 -13.35 9.21 6.89
C VAL A 39 -12.56 8.43 5.85
N TRP A 40 -13.05 8.43 4.62
CA TRP A 40 -12.35 7.97 3.43
C TRP A 40 -12.16 9.14 2.48
N ALA A 41 -10.97 9.26 1.88
CA ALA A 41 -10.68 10.24 0.84
C ALA A 41 -10.03 9.55 -0.37
N GLY A 42 -10.31 10.06 -1.57
CA GLY A 42 -9.87 9.49 -2.83
C GLY A 42 -11.03 8.96 -3.67
N LYS A 43 -10.73 8.34 -4.81
CA LYS A 43 -11.74 7.73 -5.68
C LYS A 43 -12.08 6.33 -5.19
N THR A 44 -13.21 6.21 -4.50
CA THR A 44 -13.67 4.93 -3.92
C THR A 44 -14.56 4.10 -4.86
N ASP A 45 -14.94 4.63 -6.00
CA ASP A 45 -15.96 4.08 -6.88
C ASP A 45 -15.44 3.15 -7.99
N LYS A 46 -14.13 3.16 -8.25
CA LYS A 46 -13.55 2.40 -9.36
C LYS A 46 -13.01 1.03 -8.95
N PHE A 47 -12.21 0.99 -7.91
CA PHE A 47 -11.50 -0.23 -7.49
C PHE A 47 -11.96 -0.75 -6.15
N TYR A 48 -12.54 0.12 -5.33
CA TYR A 48 -12.84 -0.17 -3.94
C TYR A 48 -14.34 -0.29 -3.73
N GLN A 49 -14.73 -1.19 -2.85
CA GLN A 49 -16.11 -1.45 -2.51
C GLN A 49 -16.35 -1.10 -1.05
N LEU A 50 -17.26 -0.18 -0.80
CA LEU A 50 -17.81 0.11 0.51
C LEU A 50 -19.22 -0.50 0.61
N PRO A 51 -19.61 -1.06 1.75
CA PRO A 51 -20.96 -1.62 1.91
C PRO A 51 -22.00 -0.51 1.88
N THR A 52 -23.17 -0.82 1.39
CA THR A 52 -24.35 0.01 1.62
C THR A 52 -24.71 -0.07 3.09
N MET A 53 -24.86 1.09 3.71
CA MET A 53 -25.19 1.23 5.14
C MET A 53 -26.61 1.74 5.29
N ASP A 54 -27.42 1.02 6.08
CA ASP A 54 -28.76 1.45 6.49
C ASP A 54 -28.73 2.06 7.88
N THR A 55 -29.65 3.02 8.15
CA THR A 55 -29.73 3.65 9.48
C THR A 55 -29.87 2.60 10.58
N GLY A 56 -28.99 2.67 11.58
CA GLY A 56 -28.92 1.70 12.67
C GLY A 56 -27.96 0.53 12.44
N ASP A 57 -27.36 0.40 11.26
CA ASP A 57 -26.31 -0.59 11.03
C ASP A 57 -25.10 -0.35 11.96
N PRO A 58 -24.49 -1.41 12.48
CA PRO A 58 -23.34 -1.28 13.37
C PRO A 58 -22.08 -0.88 12.61
N ILE A 59 -21.19 -0.11 13.26
CA ILE A 59 -19.94 0.41 12.69
C ILE A 59 -19.03 -0.70 12.16
N ASN A 60 -19.04 -1.89 12.75
CA ASN A 60 -18.23 -3.02 12.29
C ASN A 60 -18.68 -3.62 10.95
N LYS A 61 -19.88 -3.26 10.45
CA LYS A 61 -20.30 -3.57 9.08
C LYS A 61 -19.49 -2.74 8.06
N LEU A 62 -18.95 -1.58 8.46
CA LEU A 62 -18.20 -0.71 7.57
C LEU A 62 -16.82 -1.32 7.28
N THR A 63 -16.72 -1.93 6.12
CA THR A 63 -15.49 -2.53 5.59
C THR A 63 -15.24 -2.00 4.20
N LEU A 64 -13.97 -1.74 3.88
CA LEU A 64 -13.55 -1.46 2.51
C LEU A 64 -12.96 -2.74 1.93
N LYS A 65 -13.29 -3.06 0.67
CA LYS A 65 -12.76 -4.22 -0.05
C LYS A 65 -12.16 -3.80 -1.39
N TYR A 66 -11.12 -4.52 -1.79
CA TYR A 66 -10.57 -4.54 -3.13
C TYR A 66 -10.62 -5.98 -3.65
N GLU A 67 -11.42 -6.25 -4.65
CA GLU A 67 -11.66 -7.60 -5.19
C GLU A 67 -11.33 -7.61 -6.69
N PRO A 68 -10.05 -7.67 -7.08
CA PRO A 68 -9.68 -7.80 -8.48
C PRO A 68 -10.06 -9.20 -9.00
N GLU A 69 -10.26 -9.30 -10.31
CA GLU A 69 -10.59 -10.56 -10.96
C GLU A 69 -9.51 -11.62 -10.68
N ASN A 70 -9.95 -12.82 -10.29
CA ASN A 70 -9.08 -13.95 -9.91
C ASN A 70 -8.05 -13.62 -8.80
N ASN A 71 -8.29 -12.58 -8.00
CA ASN A 71 -7.34 -12.02 -7.03
C ASN A 71 -6.01 -11.57 -7.64
N ILE A 72 -5.98 -11.20 -8.91
CA ILE A 72 -4.80 -10.70 -9.62
C ILE A 72 -4.98 -9.20 -9.89
N SER A 73 -4.01 -8.41 -9.47
CA SER A 73 -3.99 -6.96 -9.67
C SER A 73 -2.80 -6.53 -10.51
N ASN A 74 -3.07 -6.01 -11.68
CA ASN A 74 -2.15 -5.22 -12.49
C ASN A 74 -2.71 -3.81 -12.73
N ASN A 75 -3.54 -3.32 -11.82
CA ASN A 75 -4.23 -2.05 -11.92
C ASN A 75 -3.36 -0.90 -11.43
N HIS A 76 -3.49 0.26 -12.07
CA HIS A 76 -3.05 1.53 -11.51
C HIS A 76 -4.10 2.00 -10.49
N LEU A 77 -3.88 1.66 -9.21
CA LEU A 77 -4.80 1.98 -8.14
C LEU A 77 -4.83 3.47 -7.86
N ASP A 78 -6.01 4.06 -7.85
CA ASP A 78 -6.20 5.44 -7.40
C ASP A 78 -5.83 5.56 -5.90
N ALA A 79 -5.20 6.68 -5.55
CA ALA A 79 -4.81 6.92 -4.17
C ALA A 79 -6.03 6.94 -3.23
N LEU A 80 -5.91 6.22 -2.13
CA LEU A 80 -6.94 6.06 -1.12
C LEU A 80 -6.37 6.41 0.24
N TRP A 81 -7.10 7.21 1.01
CA TRP A 81 -6.74 7.59 2.39
C TRP A 81 -7.87 7.23 3.35
N HIS A 82 -7.49 6.95 4.57
CA HIS A 82 -8.42 6.60 5.65
C HIS A 82 -8.05 7.29 6.96
N SER A 83 -9.04 7.73 7.70
CA SER A 83 -8.95 8.02 9.12
C SER A 83 -9.77 7.00 9.90
N GLY A 84 -9.19 6.44 10.95
CA GLY A 84 -9.93 5.63 11.93
C GLY A 84 -11.06 6.43 12.59
N PRO A 85 -11.79 5.79 13.51
CA PRO A 85 -12.90 6.44 14.21
C PRO A 85 -12.45 7.72 14.91
N LEU A 86 -13.09 8.84 14.58
CA LEU A 86 -12.87 10.15 15.15
C LEU A 86 -14.12 10.57 15.89
N LEU A 87 -14.01 10.89 17.19
CA LEU A 87 -15.11 11.50 17.94
C LEU A 87 -15.21 12.98 17.57
N MET A 88 -16.31 13.36 16.93
CA MET A 88 -16.53 14.72 16.46
C MET A 88 -16.93 15.65 17.60
N PHE A 89 -16.18 16.74 17.82
CA PHE A 89 -16.47 17.79 18.78
C PHE A 89 -16.74 17.25 20.20
N SER A 90 -15.81 16.46 20.72
CA SER A 90 -15.92 15.80 22.04
C SER A 90 -15.89 16.74 23.23
N SER A 91 -15.34 17.95 23.07
CA SER A 91 -15.21 18.91 24.17
C SER A 91 -16.27 20.00 24.12
N GLU A 92 -16.54 20.59 25.29
CA GLU A 92 -17.34 21.82 25.43
C GLU A 92 -16.64 23.06 24.84
N ASN A 93 -15.45 22.89 24.30
CA ASN A 93 -14.65 23.94 23.70
C ASN A 93 -15.38 24.56 22.49
N ILE A 94 -15.33 25.86 22.43
CA ILE A 94 -15.94 26.73 21.43
C ILE A 94 -15.27 26.59 20.04
N SER A 95 -14.19 25.82 19.92
CA SER A 95 -13.57 25.52 18.63
C SER A 95 -14.51 24.63 17.82
N ASN A 96 -14.98 25.15 16.70
CA ASN A 96 -15.86 24.45 15.77
C ASN A 96 -15.08 23.69 14.68
N THR A 97 -13.79 23.44 14.89
CA THR A 97 -12.93 22.79 13.88
C THR A 97 -12.17 21.62 14.50
N GLU A 98 -12.27 20.46 13.87
CA GLU A 98 -11.50 19.26 14.20
C GLU A 98 -10.59 18.89 13.02
N ASN A 99 -9.33 18.56 13.32
CA ASN A 99 -8.38 18.11 12.32
C ASN A 99 -8.46 16.59 12.14
N VAL A 100 -8.55 16.15 10.90
CA VAL A 100 -8.57 14.72 10.54
C VAL A 100 -7.24 14.33 9.93
N SER A 101 -6.52 13.45 10.61
CA SER A 101 -5.31 12.84 10.07
C SER A 101 -5.66 11.63 9.23
N LEU A 102 -5.20 11.61 7.99
CA LEU A 102 -5.45 10.52 7.04
C LEU A 102 -4.17 9.72 6.79
N VAL A 103 -4.31 8.40 6.82
CA VAL A 103 -3.26 7.45 6.40
C VAL A 103 -3.53 7.02 4.97
N ARG A 104 -2.52 7.01 4.12
CA ARG A 104 -2.66 6.51 2.74
C ARG A 104 -2.69 4.99 2.73
N ASN A 105 -3.73 4.43 2.10
CA ASN A 105 -3.97 2.99 2.00
C ASN A 105 -3.53 2.38 0.67
N THR A 106 -2.72 3.10 -0.11
CA THR A 106 -2.14 2.62 -1.37
C THR A 106 -0.67 2.94 -1.43
N ASN A 107 0.10 2.07 -2.08
CA ASN A 107 1.53 2.25 -2.32
C ASN A 107 1.83 2.26 -3.82
N ASP A 108 2.81 3.07 -4.20
CA ASP A 108 3.40 3.14 -5.51
C ASP A 108 4.83 2.56 -5.41
N ILE A 109 5.10 1.48 -6.15
CA ILE A 109 6.37 0.76 -6.08
C ILE A 109 7.01 0.78 -7.46
N THR A 110 8.22 1.28 -7.55
CA THR A 110 9.04 1.21 -8.75
C THR A 110 10.11 0.16 -8.55
N ILE A 111 10.25 -0.79 -9.47
CA ILE A 111 11.24 -1.87 -9.39
C ILE A 111 12.16 -1.81 -10.59
N GLY A 112 13.45 -1.65 -10.31
CA GLY A 112 14.54 -1.74 -11.26
C GLY A 112 15.39 -2.98 -11.04
N ILE A 113 15.97 -3.52 -12.13
CA ILE A 113 16.93 -4.63 -12.08
C ILE A 113 18.25 -4.15 -12.67
N ILE A 114 19.37 -4.44 -12.00
CA ILE A 114 20.73 -4.01 -12.38
C ILE A 114 21.59 -5.26 -12.50
N ARG A 115 22.24 -5.47 -13.65
CA ARG A 115 23.23 -6.55 -13.84
C ARG A 115 24.62 -5.94 -13.97
N GLY A 116 25.50 -6.27 -13.04
CA GLY A 116 26.76 -5.55 -12.91
C GLY A 116 26.53 -4.07 -12.56
N ASN A 117 26.87 -3.17 -13.49
CA ASN A 117 26.63 -1.73 -13.36
C ASN A 117 25.57 -1.19 -14.36
N ASN A 118 24.94 -2.09 -15.13
CA ASN A 118 24.01 -1.71 -16.16
C ASN A 118 22.58 -2.05 -15.75
N PRO A 119 21.64 -1.11 -15.83
CA PRO A 119 20.23 -1.41 -15.73
C PRO A 119 19.82 -2.37 -16.84
N VAL A 120 18.93 -3.29 -16.51
CA VAL A 120 18.33 -4.21 -17.49
C VAL A 120 16.83 -3.93 -17.60
N ASP A 121 16.26 -4.36 -18.72
CA ASP A 121 14.84 -4.21 -19.00
C ASP A 121 14.01 -5.07 -18.03
N ALA A 122 13.42 -4.45 -17.03
CA ALA A 122 12.61 -5.12 -16.01
C ALA A 122 11.32 -5.75 -16.59
N SER A 123 10.88 -5.35 -17.78
CA SER A 123 9.73 -5.97 -18.46
C SER A 123 9.96 -7.43 -18.87
N LYS A 124 11.24 -7.85 -18.95
CA LYS A 124 11.64 -9.24 -19.22
C LYS A 124 11.45 -10.18 -18.03
N TYR A 125 11.10 -9.62 -16.88
CA TYR A 125 10.89 -10.37 -15.65
C TYR A 125 9.43 -10.36 -15.27
N ASP A 126 8.96 -11.47 -14.71
CA ASP A 126 7.68 -11.56 -14.00
C ASP A 126 7.96 -11.24 -12.54
N ILE A 127 7.42 -10.11 -12.08
CA ILE A 127 7.61 -9.60 -10.73
C ILE A 127 6.28 -9.72 -10.01
N GLN A 128 6.29 -10.38 -8.86
CA GLN A 128 5.08 -10.64 -8.08
C GLN A 128 5.24 -10.20 -6.64
N LEU A 129 4.20 -9.57 -6.11
CA LEU A 129 3.98 -9.35 -4.69
C LEU A 129 2.68 -10.05 -4.28
N ILE A 130 2.72 -10.88 -3.26
CA ILE A 130 1.54 -11.62 -2.77
C ILE A 130 1.34 -11.29 -1.29
N THR A 131 0.16 -10.78 -0.94
CA THR A 131 -0.18 -10.47 0.44
C THR A 131 -1.70 -10.49 0.69
N ALA A 132 -2.12 -10.83 1.91
CA ALA A 132 -3.53 -10.86 2.31
C ALA A 132 -3.96 -9.51 2.87
N ASN A 133 -4.17 -8.50 2.00
CA ASN A 133 -4.53 -7.14 2.41
C ASN A 133 -5.71 -6.53 1.63
N ASN A 134 -6.60 -7.36 1.10
CA ASN A 134 -7.67 -6.87 0.22
C ASN A 134 -8.91 -6.33 0.96
N SER A 135 -8.92 -6.33 2.29
CA SER A 135 -10.07 -5.89 3.09
C SER A 135 -9.60 -5.14 4.33
N TYR A 136 -10.25 -4.03 4.65
CA TYR A 136 -9.97 -3.21 5.84
C TYR A 136 -11.25 -2.92 6.61
N ASP A 137 -11.17 -3.01 7.94
CA ASP A 137 -12.24 -2.61 8.84
C ASP A 137 -12.30 -1.08 9.02
N TYR A 138 -13.27 -0.61 9.79
CA TYR A 138 -13.45 0.81 10.10
C TYR A 138 -12.30 1.43 10.92
N LYS A 139 -11.41 0.61 11.50
CA LYS A 139 -10.19 1.05 12.22
C LYS A 139 -8.94 1.02 11.33
N ASN A 140 -9.09 0.64 10.07
CA ASN A 140 -7.99 0.43 9.14
C ASN A 140 -7.11 -0.81 9.44
N ASN A 141 -7.65 -1.78 10.16
CA ASN A 141 -7.00 -3.08 10.29
C ASN A 141 -7.37 -3.97 9.10
N VAL A 142 -6.47 -4.88 8.74
CA VAL A 142 -6.80 -5.91 7.76
C VAL A 142 -7.94 -6.77 8.29
N GLY A 143 -8.97 -6.94 7.47
CA GLY A 143 -10.14 -7.74 7.84
C GLY A 143 -9.80 -9.23 7.97
N GLU A 144 -10.46 -9.92 8.89
CA GLU A 144 -10.26 -11.37 9.15
C GLU A 144 -10.53 -12.24 7.90
N SER A 145 -11.39 -11.77 6.99
CA SER A 145 -11.70 -12.46 5.73
C SER A 145 -10.81 -12.02 4.56
N SER A 146 -9.71 -11.32 4.83
CA SER A 146 -8.79 -10.86 3.79
C SER A 146 -8.20 -12.04 3.02
N LYS A 147 -8.14 -11.90 1.69
CA LYS A 147 -7.58 -12.89 0.77
C LYS A 147 -6.25 -12.41 0.23
N ASN A 148 -5.42 -13.36 -0.20
CA ASN A 148 -4.22 -13.05 -0.95
C ASN A 148 -4.57 -12.39 -2.28
N ILE A 149 -3.92 -11.27 -2.54
CA ILE A 149 -3.88 -10.61 -3.85
C ILE A 149 -2.48 -10.81 -4.42
N ILE A 150 -2.43 -11.16 -5.70
CA ILE A 150 -1.19 -11.23 -6.48
C ILE A 150 -1.07 -9.92 -7.24
N TYR A 151 -0.12 -9.09 -6.85
CA TYR A 151 0.16 -7.83 -7.52
C TYR A 151 1.25 -8.02 -8.56
N HIS A 152 0.97 -7.62 -9.79
CA HIS A 152 1.88 -7.58 -10.92
C HIS A 152 2.14 -6.13 -11.37
N PRO A 153 3.21 -5.86 -12.12
CA PRO A 153 3.43 -4.56 -12.74
C PRO A 153 2.23 -4.10 -13.58
N CYS A 154 1.85 -2.84 -13.38
CA CYS A 154 0.78 -2.19 -14.14
C CYS A 154 1.33 -1.34 -15.30
N SER A 155 2.60 -0.93 -15.24
CA SER A 155 3.28 -0.18 -16.31
C SER A 155 4.78 -0.44 -16.33
N VAL A 156 5.40 -0.06 -17.45
CA VAL A 156 6.84 -0.02 -17.65
C VAL A 156 7.21 1.42 -17.99
N GLU A 157 8.18 1.98 -17.27
CA GLU A 157 8.59 3.37 -17.42
C GLU A 157 10.09 3.45 -17.77
N GLU A 158 10.46 4.38 -18.64
CA GLU A 158 11.87 4.74 -18.88
C GLU A 158 12.34 5.70 -17.79
N LYS A 159 13.43 5.34 -17.09
CA LYS A 159 14.10 6.26 -16.16
C LYS A 159 15.30 6.89 -16.87
N ASP A 160 15.29 8.23 -16.96
CA ASP A 160 16.41 9.06 -17.42
C ASP A 160 17.12 8.58 -18.68
N SER A 161 16.60 8.86 -19.87
CA SER A 161 17.26 8.81 -21.20
C SER A 161 18.35 7.73 -21.46
N LYS A 162 18.55 6.78 -20.57
CA LYS A 162 19.49 5.66 -20.61
C LYS A 162 18.80 4.33 -20.39
N THR A 163 17.87 3.94 -21.28
CA THR A 163 17.46 2.52 -21.51
C THR A 163 17.16 1.64 -20.28
N ALA A 164 16.94 2.21 -19.11
CA ALA A 164 16.53 1.48 -17.93
C ALA A 164 15.00 1.42 -17.86
N LEU A 165 14.41 0.34 -18.36
CA LEU A 165 12.99 0.12 -18.18
C LEU A 165 12.76 -0.40 -16.74
N GLN A 166 12.11 0.42 -15.93
CA GLN A 166 11.64 0.04 -14.62
C GLN A 166 10.17 -0.37 -14.71
N THR A 167 9.73 -1.23 -13.84
CA THR A 167 8.32 -1.59 -13.71
C THR A 167 7.70 -0.90 -12.52
N ARG A 168 6.40 -0.57 -12.64
CA ARG A 168 5.64 0.05 -11.57
C ARG A 168 4.50 -0.86 -11.14
N LEU A 169 4.35 -1.02 -9.83
CA LEU A 169 3.26 -1.73 -9.18
C LEU A 169 2.51 -0.78 -8.26
N HIS A 170 1.20 -0.99 -8.17
CA HIS A 170 0.38 -0.35 -7.15
C HIS A 170 -0.21 -1.41 -6.23
N THR A 171 -0.06 -1.21 -4.94
CA THR A 171 -0.59 -2.14 -3.93
C THR A 171 -1.48 -1.41 -2.93
N LEU A 172 -2.25 -2.15 -2.17
CA LEU A 172 -2.86 -1.63 -0.96
C LEU A 172 -1.81 -1.48 0.16
N ARG A 173 -2.22 -0.91 1.29
CA ARG A 173 -1.39 -0.55 2.45
C ARG A 173 -0.53 -1.71 2.92
N PHE A 174 0.70 -1.43 3.25
CA PHE A 174 1.63 -2.37 3.87
C PHE A 174 1.36 -2.51 5.37
N ILE A 175 1.39 -3.73 5.86
CA ILE A 175 1.16 -4.05 7.27
C ILE A 175 2.41 -4.73 7.82
N LYS A 176 2.95 -4.22 8.93
CA LYS A 176 4.23 -4.64 9.50
C LYS A 176 4.35 -6.14 9.82
N ASP A 177 3.25 -6.76 10.23
CA ASP A 177 3.22 -8.16 10.63
C ASP A 177 2.60 -9.07 9.53
N ALA A 178 2.37 -8.53 8.32
CA ALA A 178 1.82 -9.32 7.23
C ALA A 178 2.93 -9.97 6.42
N ASP A 179 2.69 -11.20 5.98
CA ASP A 179 3.50 -11.84 4.95
C ASP A 179 3.27 -11.13 3.62
N MET A 180 4.35 -10.58 3.06
CA MET A 180 4.36 -10.02 1.72
C MET A 180 5.42 -10.75 0.90
N THR A 181 5.01 -11.82 0.25
CA THR A 181 5.90 -12.63 -0.59
C THR A 181 6.29 -11.88 -1.85
N PHE A 182 7.60 -11.68 -2.06
CA PHE A 182 8.16 -11.05 -3.24
C PHE A 182 8.99 -12.06 -4.03
N SER A 183 8.80 -12.09 -5.35
CA SER A 183 9.58 -12.92 -6.27
C SER A 183 9.80 -12.24 -7.62
N ILE A 184 10.89 -12.63 -8.29
CA ILE A 184 11.25 -12.18 -9.63
C ILE A 184 11.63 -13.39 -10.46
N THR A 185 10.94 -13.62 -11.58
CA THR A 185 11.20 -14.73 -12.48
C THR A 185 11.54 -14.21 -13.87
N GLU A 186 12.66 -14.65 -14.46
CA GLU A 186 12.98 -14.32 -15.84
C GLU A 186 12.02 -15.03 -16.79
N LYS A 187 11.29 -14.25 -17.62
CA LYS A 187 10.26 -14.81 -18.52
C LYS A 187 10.82 -15.76 -19.58
N ALA A 188 12.04 -15.48 -20.07
CA ALA A 188 12.64 -16.27 -21.15
C ALA A 188 13.03 -17.67 -20.70
N SER A 189 13.57 -17.83 -19.50
CA SER A 189 14.06 -19.11 -18.97
C SER A 189 13.07 -19.78 -18.02
N GLY A 190 12.10 -19.03 -17.48
CA GLY A 190 11.22 -19.46 -16.39
C GLY A 190 11.93 -19.63 -15.05
N LYS A 191 13.19 -19.18 -14.93
CA LYS A 191 13.98 -19.31 -13.70
C LYS A 191 13.74 -18.12 -12.78
N THR A 192 13.45 -18.42 -11.51
CA THR A 192 13.31 -17.40 -10.46
C THR A 192 14.68 -16.97 -9.96
N ILE A 193 14.86 -15.67 -9.73
CA ILE A 193 16.09 -15.11 -9.16
C ILE A 193 16.20 -15.60 -7.71
N ASP A 194 17.38 -16.09 -7.36
CA ASP A 194 17.72 -16.44 -5.99
C ASP A 194 18.03 -15.16 -5.21
N ILE A 195 17.29 -14.93 -4.13
CA ILE A 195 17.43 -13.77 -3.26
C ILE A 195 17.83 -14.25 -1.86
N GLY A 196 19.13 -14.20 -1.55
CA GLY A 196 19.65 -14.66 -0.25
C GLY A 196 19.40 -16.15 0.01
N GLY A 197 19.59 -17.02 -0.98
CA GLY A 197 19.36 -18.47 -0.87
C GLY A 197 17.90 -18.90 -1.00
N LYS A 198 17.00 -17.99 -1.37
CA LYS A 198 15.55 -18.24 -1.46
C LYS A 198 14.99 -17.74 -2.80
N THR A 199 13.97 -18.40 -3.31
CA THR A 199 13.22 -17.94 -4.50
C THR A 199 12.17 -16.88 -4.16
N THR A 200 11.84 -16.73 -2.90
CA THR A 200 10.88 -15.72 -2.38
C THR A 200 11.38 -15.12 -1.09
N ILE A 201 11.12 -13.86 -0.86
CA ILE A 201 11.40 -13.16 0.40
C ILE A 201 10.14 -12.46 0.92
N ASN A 202 10.10 -12.16 2.22
CA ASN A 202 9.12 -11.22 2.76
C ASN A 202 9.62 -9.79 2.53
N LEU A 203 9.00 -9.04 1.63
CA LEU A 203 9.45 -7.68 1.28
C LEU A 203 9.34 -6.73 2.48
N ILE A 204 8.37 -6.90 3.36
CA ILE A 204 8.18 -6.04 4.56
C ILE A 204 9.44 -6.03 5.42
N ASP A 205 10.11 -7.18 5.61
CA ASP A 205 11.32 -7.26 6.42
C ASP A 205 12.42 -6.33 5.88
N TYR A 206 12.60 -6.32 4.54
CA TYR A 206 13.61 -5.46 3.89
C TYR A 206 13.21 -3.98 3.90
N LEU A 207 11.91 -3.67 3.73
CA LEU A 207 11.43 -2.30 3.86
C LEU A 207 11.72 -1.74 5.26
N LEU A 208 11.46 -2.55 6.30
CA LEU A 208 11.68 -2.16 7.70
C LEU A 208 13.17 -2.01 8.07
N MET A 209 14.09 -2.71 7.38
CA MET A 209 15.53 -2.49 7.58
C MET A 209 15.99 -1.07 7.20
N SER A 210 15.26 -0.39 6.30
CA SER A 210 15.56 1.00 5.93
C SER A 210 14.92 2.05 6.84
N LYS A 211 14.23 1.62 7.91
CA LYS A 211 13.50 2.46 8.86
C LYS A 211 14.45 3.20 9.80
N PRO A 212 14.21 4.51 10.09
CA PRO A 212 14.89 5.21 11.17
C PRO A 212 14.62 4.55 12.54
N GLU A 213 15.67 4.44 13.39
CA GLU A 213 15.60 3.76 14.70
C GLU A 213 14.46 4.26 15.60
N MET A 214 14.20 5.57 15.60
CA MET A 214 13.22 6.21 16.49
C MET A 214 11.77 6.11 15.99
N MET A 215 11.52 5.50 14.85
CA MET A 215 10.18 5.40 14.23
C MET A 215 9.58 4.01 14.46
N GLY A 216 8.28 3.94 14.78
CA GLY A 216 7.55 2.69 14.85
C GLY A 216 7.41 2.01 13.47
N ASP A 217 7.38 0.68 13.41
CA ASP A 217 7.37 -0.06 12.14
C ASP A 217 6.16 0.28 11.27
N GLN A 218 4.95 0.20 11.83
CA GLN A 218 3.75 0.56 11.09
C GLN A 218 3.71 2.05 10.73
N GLU A 219 4.18 2.91 11.64
CA GLU A 219 4.28 4.35 11.38
C GLU A 219 5.18 4.65 10.17
N TYR A 220 6.32 3.95 10.05
CA TYR A 220 7.21 4.08 8.91
C TYR A 220 6.54 3.69 7.60
N LEU A 221 5.86 2.55 7.57
CA LEU A 221 5.13 2.06 6.41
C LEU A 221 3.97 2.99 6.02
N ASP A 222 3.30 3.60 7.01
CA ASP A 222 2.17 4.51 6.79
C ASP A 222 2.57 5.90 6.32
N ARG A 223 3.77 6.37 6.70
CA ARG A 223 4.29 7.69 6.28
C ARG A 223 4.92 7.67 4.90
N ARG A 224 5.23 6.48 4.37
CA ARG A 224 5.86 6.31 3.07
C ARG A 224 4.94 5.52 2.16
N TYR A 225 4.70 6.02 0.97
CA TYR A 225 3.86 5.35 -0.02
C TYR A 225 4.55 5.23 -1.39
N GLU A 226 5.72 5.84 -1.57
CA GLU A 226 6.55 5.71 -2.77
C GLU A 226 7.80 4.93 -2.42
N TRP A 227 8.02 3.82 -3.13
CA TRP A 227 9.12 2.89 -2.90
C TRP A 227 9.88 2.68 -4.20
N ASP A 228 11.17 3.03 -4.21
CA ASP A 228 12.10 2.74 -5.30
C ASP A 228 12.96 1.54 -4.87
N ILE A 229 12.76 0.39 -5.52
CA ILE A 229 13.42 -0.88 -5.21
C ILE A 229 14.29 -1.27 -6.38
N ASN A 230 15.59 -1.38 -6.16
CA ASN A 230 16.54 -1.80 -7.17
C ASN A 230 17.23 -3.10 -6.74
N ILE A 231 17.10 -4.14 -7.55
CA ILE A 231 17.72 -5.44 -7.31
C ILE A 231 18.95 -5.54 -8.21
N ARG A 232 20.13 -5.66 -7.61
CA ARG A 232 21.35 -5.96 -8.34
C ARG A 232 21.53 -7.48 -8.44
N ILE A 233 21.66 -7.98 -9.65
CA ILE A 233 21.81 -9.41 -9.94
C ILE A 233 23.19 -9.73 -10.50
N GLY A 234 23.68 -10.92 -10.19
CA GLY A 234 24.85 -11.58 -10.78
C GLY A 234 24.48 -12.89 -11.43
N ASP A 235 25.39 -13.44 -12.21
CA ASP A 235 25.24 -14.77 -12.80
C ASP A 235 25.42 -15.84 -11.71
N LYS A 236 24.59 -16.87 -11.73
CA LYS A 236 24.69 -18.06 -10.91
C LYS A 236 25.14 -19.22 -11.79
N GLU A 237 25.89 -20.17 -11.23
CA GLU A 237 26.16 -21.44 -11.89
C GLU A 237 24.84 -22.07 -12.39
N GLU A 238 24.89 -22.82 -13.50
CA GLU A 238 23.73 -23.44 -14.14
C GLU A 238 22.72 -22.51 -14.83
N ASN A 239 23.17 -21.36 -15.37
CA ASN A 239 22.34 -20.43 -16.14
C ASN A 239 21.16 -19.80 -15.38
N GLY A 240 21.35 -19.45 -14.12
CA GLY A 240 20.42 -18.67 -13.33
C GLY A 240 20.98 -17.30 -12.94
N TYR A 241 20.22 -16.57 -12.14
CA TYR A 241 20.66 -15.31 -11.52
C TYR A 241 20.53 -15.38 -10.00
N ILE A 242 21.41 -14.64 -9.33
CA ILE A 242 21.39 -14.45 -7.90
C ILE A 242 21.35 -12.96 -7.59
N ALA A 243 20.54 -12.55 -6.61
CA ALA A 243 20.56 -11.19 -6.12
C ALA A 243 21.81 -10.96 -5.26
N LEU A 244 22.58 -9.95 -5.61
CA LEU A 244 23.77 -9.52 -4.87
C LEU A 244 23.43 -8.43 -3.84
N SER A 245 22.44 -7.59 -4.14
CA SER A 245 21.93 -6.60 -3.21
C SER A 245 20.50 -6.20 -3.55
N ILE A 246 19.79 -5.70 -2.55
CA ILE A 246 18.53 -4.97 -2.67
C ILE A 246 18.73 -3.54 -2.17
N THR A 247 18.41 -2.57 -2.99
CA THR A 247 18.42 -1.15 -2.61
C THR A 247 16.98 -0.66 -2.53
N ILE A 248 16.59 -0.11 -1.39
CA ILE A 248 15.26 0.43 -1.14
C ILE A 248 15.44 1.92 -0.88
N ASN A 249 14.93 2.75 -1.81
CA ASN A 249 15.20 4.19 -1.85
C ASN A 249 16.73 4.44 -1.85
N ASN A 250 17.29 4.92 -0.73
CA ASN A 250 18.72 5.20 -0.60
C ASN A 250 19.46 4.23 0.34
N TRP A 251 18.79 3.19 0.81
CA TRP A 251 19.37 2.19 1.69
C TRP A 251 19.62 0.89 0.95
N THR A 252 20.82 0.27 1.15
CA THR A 252 21.22 -0.96 0.44
C THR A 252 21.58 -2.06 1.42
N TYR A 253 20.98 -3.22 1.24
CA TYR A 253 21.35 -4.49 1.86
C TYR A 253 22.16 -5.33 0.86
N TRP A 254 23.31 -5.84 1.28
CA TRP A 254 24.16 -6.74 0.51
C TRP A 254 23.99 -8.16 1.03
N PHE A 255 23.64 -9.07 0.14
CA PHE A 255 23.56 -10.48 0.49
C PHE A 255 24.97 -11.04 0.71
N GLN A 256 25.17 -11.75 1.81
CA GLN A 256 26.46 -12.34 2.15
C GLN A 256 26.62 -13.69 1.40
N PRO A 257 27.86 -14.16 1.13
CA PRO A 257 28.09 -15.46 0.51
C PRO A 257 27.49 -16.64 1.30
N THR A 258 27.28 -16.49 2.60
CA THR A 258 26.61 -17.48 3.45
C THR A 258 25.10 -17.51 3.30
N ASP A 259 24.53 -16.47 2.66
CA ASP A 259 23.10 -16.35 2.38
C ASP A 259 22.76 -16.90 0.96
N MET A 260 23.81 -17.35 0.20
CA MET A 260 23.74 -17.75 -1.21
C MET A 260 23.85 -19.26 -1.41
#